data_edfbec0954fd639c07a3d6f2c931dc68
#
_entry.id   edfbec0954fd639c07a3d6f2c931dc68
#
_cell.length_a   1.000
_cell.length_b   1.000
_cell.length_c   1.000
_cell.angle_alpha   90.00
_cell.angle_beta   90.00
_cell.angle_gamma   90.00
#
_symmetry.space_group_name_H-M   'P 1'
#
loop_
_entity.id
_entity.type
_entity.pdbx_description
1 polymer ?
#
loop_
_entity_poly.entity_id
_entity_poly.type
_entity_poly.pdbx_seq_one_letter_code
_entity_poly.pdbx_strand_id
1 'polypeptide(L)'
;QTEKDNSSAKLKKSDGYGVRWATTLNYEVQGLGDNHNLSFLVGNEVLASKSDYTEIYGVGYPEGFTMDDAFGMINMTTPSLGQDYFKGEIGTPNHTLSWFGRANYSYKGKYLLTATFRADGSSKFAPSHQWGYFPAAAAAWRISDEAFMENTRDWLDNLKLRVSYGTSGSDNIDASLWRETWKTEQITVDGEKVTTYVPGDMKGNPDLKW
;
A
#
# COMPACT_ATOMS: atom_id res chain seq x y z
N GLN A 1 -43.36 0.18 21.48
CA GLN A 1 -42.17 -0.39 22.13
C GLN A 1 -41.02 0.54 21.80
N THR A 2 -40.64 1.37 22.79
CA THR A 2 -39.45 2.20 22.71
C THR A 2 -38.21 1.30 22.55
N GLU A 3 -37.45 1.46 21.45
CA GLU A 3 -36.13 0.92 21.34
C GLU A 3 -35.31 1.36 22.55
N LYS A 4 -35.00 0.42 23.44
CA LYS A 4 -34.05 0.69 24.51
C LYS A 4 -32.71 0.93 23.84
N ASP A 5 -32.16 2.12 24.02
CA ASP A 5 -30.77 2.42 23.72
C ASP A 5 -29.90 1.41 24.45
N ASN A 6 -29.45 0.39 23.74
CA ASN A 6 -28.54 -0.60 24.28
C ASN A 6 -27.15 0.01 24.34
N SER A 7 -26.72 0.41 25.53
CA SER A 7 -25.32 0.82 25.75
C SER A 7 -24.36 -0.27 25.29
N SER A 8 -23.31 0.10 24.60
CA SER A 8 -22.33 -0.84 24.04
C SER A 8 -20.91 -0.38 24.33
N ALA A 9 -20.02 -1.33 24.48
CA ALA A 9 -18.58 -1.09 24.54
C ALA A 9 -17.84 -2.00 23.56
N LYS A 10 -16.80 -1.47 22.92
CA LYS A 10 -15.98 -2.16 21.96
C LYS A 10 -14.51 -2.00 22.34
N LEU A 11 -13.84 -3.11 22.57
CA LEU A 11 -12.40 -3.14 22.79
C LEU A 11 -11.72 -3.78 21.56
N LYS A 12 -10.88 -3.00 20.88
CA LYS A 12 -10.05 -3.51 19.78
C LYS A 12 -8.59 -3.41 20.16
N LYS A 13 -7.91 -4.53 20.13
CA LYS A 13 -6.46 -4.62 20.26
C LYS A 13 -5.87 -5.00 18.91
N SER A 14 -4.89 -4.22 18.43
CA SER A 14 -4.17 -4.50 17.21
C SER A 14 -2.69 -4.57 17.51
N ASP A 15 -2.04 -5.61 17.02
CA ASP A 15 -0.60 -5.82 17.10
C ASP A 15 -0.06 -5.99 15.68
N GLY A 16 1.15 -5.51 15.43
CA GLY A 16 1.72 -5.66 14.11
C GLY A 16 3.17 -5.19 14.04
N TYR A 17 3.79 -5.49 12.94
CA TYR A 17 5.12 -4.99 12.63
C TYR A 17 5.19 -4.46 11.20
N GLY A 18 6.13 -3.52 10.99
CA GLY A 18 6.53 -3.06 9.67
C GLY A 18 8.05 -2.96 9.62
N VAL A 19 8.65 -3.59 8.63
CA VAL A 19 10.10 -3.52 8.38
C VAL A 19 10.31 -2.98 6.97
N ARG A 20 11.18 -2.00 6.85
CA ARG A 20 11.62 -1.45 5.57
C ARG A 20 13.15 -1.48 5.52
N TRP A 21 13.67 -2.08 4.48
CA TRP A 21 15.09 -2.07 4.15
C TRP A 21 15.27 -1.52 2.75
N ALA A 22 16.13 -0.52 2.59
CA ALA A 22 16.46 0.05 1.29
C ALA A 22 17.98 0.21 1.16
N THR A 23 18.50 -0.15 -0.01
CA THR A 23 19.90 0.04 -0.38
C THR A 23 19.97 0.80 -1.68
N THR A 24 20.85 1.79 -1.76
CA THR A 24 21.09 2.57 -2.98
C THR A 24 22.58 2.71 -3.24
N LEU A 25 22.94 2.63 -4.51
CA LEU A 25 24.27 2.95 -5.02
C LEU A 25 24.15 4.09 -6.02
N ASN A 26 24.94 5.13 -5.80
CA ASN A 26 25.07 6.26 -6.71
C ASN A 26 26.45 6.24 -7.37
N TYR A 27 26.47 6.48 -8.66
CA TYR A 27 27.72 6.56 -9.44
C TYR A 27 27.70 7.75 -10.38
N GLU A 28 28.71 8.59 -10.29
CA GLU A 28 28.93 9.71 -11.21
C GLU A 28 30.05 9.37 -12.15
N VAL A 29 29.77 9.44 -13.44
CA VAL A 29 30.77 9.12 -14.49
C VAL A 29 31.75 10.25 -14.60
N GLN A 30 33.03 9.94 -14.40
CA GLN A 30 34.15 10.87 -14.52
C GLN A 30 34.71 10.87 -15.94
N GLY A 31 35.33 11.97 -16.33
CA GLY A 31 36.10 12.03 -17.57
C GLY A 31 35.28 12.24 -18.86
N LEU A 32 34.00 12.61 -18.75
CA LEU A 32 33.15 12.90 -19.92
C LEU A 32 33.40 14.31 -20.52
N GLY A 33 34.33 15.09 -19.92
CA GLY A 33 34.59 16.49 -20.28
C GLY A 33 33.64 17.48 -19.61
N ASP A 34 33.99 18.77 -19.60
CA ASP A 34 33.38 19.82 -18.79
C ASP A 34 31.90 20.09 -19.11
N ASN A 35 31.44 19.67 -20.28
CA ASN A 35 30.07 19.94 -20.72
C ASN A 35 29.09 18.79 -20.45
N HIS A 36 29.55 17.64 -20.01
CA HIS A 36 28.74 16.44 -19.87
C HIS A 36 28.74 15.97 -18.41
N ASN A 37 27.56 15.79 -17.87
CA ASN A 37 27.38 15.14 -16.58
C ASN A 37 26.45 13.93 -16.75
N LEU A 38 26.87 12.77 -16.24
CA LEU A 38 26.10 11.55 -16.27
C LEU A 38 26.18 10.89 -14.91
N SER A 39 25.03 10.62 -14.31
CA SER A 39 24.94 9.91 -13.04
C SER A 39 23.94 8.78 -13.12
N PHE A 40 24.24 7.73 -12.37
CA PHE A 40 23.40 6.56 -12.20
C PHE A 40 23.06 6.38 -10.73
N LEU A 41 21.83 6.00 -10.47
CA LEU A 41 21.36 5.50 -9.19
C LEU A 41 20.73 4.14 -9.45
N VAL A 42 21.13 3.13 -8.69
CA VAL A 42 20.47 1.83 -8.64
C VAL A 42 20.16 1.48 -7.19
N GLY A 43 19.07 0.78 -6.96
CA GLY A 43 18.74 0.38 -5.62
C GLY A 43 17.69 -0.71 -5.58
N ASN A 44 17.54 -1.24 -4.37
CA ASN A 44 16.47 -2.16 -4.03
C ASN A 44 15.81 -1.73 -2.73
N GLU A 45 14.56 -2.14 -2.57
CA GLU A 45 13.78 -1.92 -1.35
C GLU A 45 12.98 -3.16 -1.04
N VAL A 46 12.96 -3.54 0.24
CA VAL A 46 12.14 -4.62 0.78
C VAL A 46 11.22 -4.02 1.84
N LEU A 47 9.94 -4.27 1.71
CA LEU A 47 8.94 -3.96 2.73
C LEU A 47 8.31 -5.26 3.20
N ALA A 48 8.19 -5.42 4.50
CA ALA A 48 7.46 -6.51 5.12
C ALA A 48 6.57 -5.94 6.22
N SER A 49 5.31 -6.29 6.20
CA SER A 49 4.36 -5.86 7.23
C SER A 49 3.36 -6.96 7.55
N LYS A 50 2.90 -6.97 8.79
CA LYS A 50 1.83 -7.83 9.27
C LYS A 50 1.03 -7.06 10.31
N SER A 51 -0.27 -7.24 10.33
CA SER A 51 -1.15 -6.69 11.35
C SER A 51 -2.19 -7.74 11.74
N ASP A 52 -2.27 -7.99 13.03
CA ASP A 52 -3.26 -8.85 13.64
C ASP A 52 -4.21 -7.98 14.48
N TYR A 53 -5.46 -8.36 14.61
CA TYR A 53 -6.34 -7.70 15.56
C TYR A 53 -7.26 -8.67 16.27
N THR A 54 -7.66 -8.27 17.47
CA THR A 54 -8.71 -8.89 18.27
C THR A 54 -9.69 -7.82 18.68
N GLU A 55 -10.96 -8.09 18.54
CA GLU A 55 -12.05 -7.19 18.91
C GLU A 55 -13.05 -7.93 19.78
N ILE A 56 -13.39 -7.30 20.89
CA ILE A 56 -14.43 -7.76 21.81
C ILE A 56 -15.50 -6.69 21.84
N TYR A 57 -16.74 -7.10 21.72
CA TYR A 57 -17.90 -6.22 21.70
C TYR A 57 -18.89 -6.66 22.78
N GLY A 58 -19.31 -5.75 23.64
CA GLY A 58 -20.28 -5.98 24.69
C GLY A 58 -21.48 -5.02 24.60
N VAL A 59 -22.64 -5.46 24.98
CA VAL A 59 -23.87 -4.67 24.97
C VAL A 59 -24.67 -4.87 26.27
N GLY A 60 -25.58 -3.96 26.56
CA GLY A 60 -26.53 -4.09 27.68
C GLY A 60 -25.94 -3.66 29.01
N TYR A 61 -25.04 -2.69 29.01
CA TYR A 61 -24.51 -2.12 30.26
C TYR A 61 -25.58 -1.32 30.99
N PRO A 62 -25.61 -1.38 32.35
CA PRO A 62 -26.51 -0.57 33.15
C PRO A 62 -26.35 0.94 32.91
N GLU A 63 -27.42 1.67 33.09
CA GLU A 63 -27.36 3.14 33.01
C GLU A 63 -26.42 3.70 34.08
N GLY A 64 -25.60 4.67 33.70
CA GLY A 64 -24.62 5.31 34.60
C GLY A 64 -23.24 4.63 34.65
N PHE A 65 -23.02 3.53 33.90
CA PHE A 65 -21.67 2.95 33.77
C PHE A 65 -20.73 3.92 33.03
N THR A 66 -19.54 4.08 33.59
CA THR A 66 -18.45 4.75 32.91
C THR A 66 -17.83 3.83 31.86
N MET A 67 -16.98 4.37 31.00
CA MET A 67 -16.25 3.58 30.00
C MET A 67 -15.36 2.55 30.70
N ASP A 68 -14.71 2.90 31.79
CA ASP A 68 -13.82 2.01 32.54
C ASP A 68 -14.61 0.85 33.19
N ASP A 69 -15.81 1.12 33.71
CA ASP A 69 -16.70 0.08 34.24
C ASP A 69 -17.12 -0.89 33.13
N ALA A 70 -17.49 -0.36 31.95
CA ALA A 70 -17.90 -1.16 30.81
C ALA A 70 -16.74 -2.06 30.28
N PHE A 71 -15.53 -1.57 30.25
CA PHE A 71 -14.36 -2.37 29.86
C PHE A 71 -13.95 -3.39 30.92
N GLY A 72 -14.07 -3.04 32.22
CA GLY A 72 -13.81 -3.97 33.32
C GLY A 72 -14.77 -5.15 33.34
N MET A 73 -15.98 -4.98 32.81
CA MET A 73 -17.07 -5.98 32.82
C MET A 73 -17.44 -6.49 31.43
N ILE A 74 -16.56 -6.30 30.41
CA ILE A 74 -16.85 -6.62 29.00
C ILE A 74 -17.16 -8.11 28.78
N ASN A 75 -16.61 -8.99 29.59
CA ASN A 75 -16.83 -10.43 29.58
C ASN A 75 -18.15 -10.86 30.28
N MET A 76 -18.85 -9.95 30.98
CA MET A 76 -20.07 -10.24 31.71
C MET A 76 -21.33 -9.76 31.00
N THR A 77 -21.19 -9.16 29.83
CA THR A 77 -22.30 -8.64 29.05
C THR A 77 -23.10 -9.76 28.39
N THR A 78 -24.39 -9.53 28.24
CA THR A 78 -25.27 -10.49 27.56
C THR A 78 -25.07 -10.41 26.06
N PRO A 79 -24.89 -11.55 25.35
CA PRO A 79 -24.89 -11.58 23.93
C PRO A 79 -26.16 -10.98 23.33
N SER A 80 -26.06 -9.99 22.44
CA SER A 80 -27.17 -9.62 21.60
C SER A 80 -27.33 -10.61 20.47
N LEU A 81 -28.55 -11.10 20.25
CA LEU A 81 -28.83 -12.05 19.17
C LEU A 81 -28.33 -11.49 17.83
N GLY A 82 -27.42 -12.22 17.18
CA GLY A 82 -26.93 -11.94 15.84
C GLY A 82 -25.67 -11.09 15.71
N GLN A 83 -25.02 -10.73 16.82
CA GLN A 83 -23.71 -10.07 16.75
C GLN A 83 -22.58 -10.95 17.26
N ASP A 84 -21.46 -10.93 16.53
CA ASP A 84 -20.24 -11.62 16.97
C ASP A 84 -19.57 -10.83 18.08
N TYR A 85 -19.52 -11.42 19.27
CA TYR A 85 -18.88 -10.82 20.46
C TYR A 85 -17.40 -10.75 20.37
N PHE A 86 -16.84 -11.67 19.63
CA PHE A 86 -15.42 -11.87 19.49
C PHE A 86 -15.10 -11.96 18.02
N LYS A 87 -14.33 -10.99 17.53
CA LYS A 87 -13.76 -10.98 16.20
C LYS A 87 -12.26 -10.93 16.31
N GLY A 88 -11.58 -11.61 15.41
CA GLY A 88 -10.15 -11.56 15.34
C GLY A 88 -9.67 -11.98 13.94
N GLU A 89 -8.58 -11.39 13.54
CA GLU A 89 -7.92 -11.75 12.29
C GLU A 89 -6.43 -11.83 12.54
N ILE A 90 -5.86 -12.94 12.12
CA ILE A 90 -4.41 -13.08 11.99
C ILE A 90 -4.09 -12.68 10.56
N GLY A 91 -3.56 -11.49 10.40
CA GLY A 91 -3.25 -10.94 9.09
C GLY A 91 -2.22 -11.77 8.34
N THR A 92 -2.41 -11.88 7.04
CA THR A 92 -1.39 -12.46 6.16
C THR A 92 -0.22 -11.48 6.04
N PRO A 93 1.04 -11.93 6.21
CA PRO A 93 2.17 -11.05 5.98
C PRO A 93 2.18 -10.53 4.55
N ASN A 94 2.36 -9.22 4.39
CA ASN A 94 2.53 -8.57 3.10
C ASN A 94 4.00 -8.29 2.86
N HIS A 95 4.47 -8.64 1.69
CA HIS A 95 5.86 -8.41 1.26
C HIS A 95 5.85 -7.65 -0.06
N THR A 96 6.70 -6.63 -0.13
CA THR A 96 6.98 -5.93 -1.38
C THR A 96 8.49 -5.91 -1.60
N LEU A 97 8.91 -6.27 -2.80
CA LEU A 97 10.31 -6.20 -3.25
C LEU A 97 10.36 -5.30 -4.48
N SER A 98 11.19 -4.30 -4.41
CA SER A 98 11.37 -3.32 -5.49
C SER A 98 12.80 -3.24 -5.93
N TRP A 99 13.01 -3.14 -7.24
CA TRP A 99 14.27 -2.78 -7.87
C TRP A 99 14.08 -1.51 -8.68
N PHE A 100 14.98 -0.58 -8.57
CA PHE A 100 14.86 0.67 -9.30
C PHE A 100 16.22 1.17 -9.79
N GLY A 101 16.17 1.86 -10.91
CA GLY A 101 17.32 2.53 -11.49
C GLY A 101 16.92 3.87 -12.07
N ARG A 102 17.88 4.81 -12.04
CA ARG A 102 17.76 6.14 -12.64
C ARG A 102 19.06 6.52 -13.31
N ALA A 103 18.97 7.04 -14.50
CA ALA A 103 20.06 7.70 -15.19
C ALA A 103 19.71 9.18 -15.37
N ASN A 104 20.62 10.06 -15.00
CA ASN A 104 20.51 11.50 -15.26
C ASN A 104 21.67 11.91 -16.15
N TYR A 105 21.34 12.59 -17.23
CA TYR A 105 22.30 13.16 -18.14
C TYR A 105 22.06 14.66 -18.30
N SER A 106 23.14 15.41 -18.28
CA SER A 106 23.10 16.87 -18.52
C SER A 106 24.19 17.26 -19.51
N TYR A 107 23.81 18.05 -20.51
CA TYR A 107 24.72 18.66 -21.44
C TYR A 107 24.75 20.16 -21.27
N LYS A 108 25.94 20.71 -20.97
CA LYS A 108 26.18 22.15 -20.69
C LYS A 108 25.25 22.73 -19.61
N GLY A 109 24.66 21.91 -18.74
CA GLY A 109 23.65 22.33 -17.79
C GLY A 109 22.33 22.81 -18.42
N LYS A 110 22.23 22.86 -19.75
CA LYS A 110 21.08 23.39 -20.50
C LYS A 110 20.08 22.29 -20.87
N TYR A 111 20.55 21.16 -21.33
CA TYR A 111 19.75 20.02 -21.77
C TYR A 111 19.86 18.93 -20.72
N LEU A 112 18.72 18.55 -20.15
CA LEU A 112 18.68 17.56 -19.08
C LEU A 112 17.77 16.42 -19.48
N LEU A 113 18.25 15.18 -19.33
CA LEU A 113 17.51 13.96 -19.58
C LEU A 113 17.54 13.10 -18.33
N THR A 114 16.41 12.53 -18.00
CA THR A 114 16.28 11.55 -16.91
C THR A 114 15.52 10.35 -17.43
N ALA A 115 16.07 9.16 -17.22
CA ALA A 115 15.37 7.90 -17.42
C ALA A 115 15.29 7.16 -16.09
N THR A 116 14.13 6.62 -15.77
CA THR A 116 13.89 5.84 -14.54
C THR A 116 13.17 4.55 -14.92
N PHE A 117 13.57 3.48 -14.28
CA PHE A 117 12.90 2.20 -14.38
C PHE A 117 12.69 1.64 -12.97
N ARG A 118 11.49 1.15 -12.70
CA ARG A 118 11.16 0.49 -11.44
C ARG A 118 10.42 -0.81 -11.71
N ALA A 119 10.82 -1.87 -11.02
CA ALA A 119 10.15 -3.15 -10.99
C ALA A 119 9.72 -3.42 -9.55
N ASP A 120 8.44 -3.59 -9.32
CA ASP A 120 7.85 -3.81 -8.00
C ASP A 120 7.12 -5.16 -7.98
N GLY A 121 7.48 -6.01 -7.03
CA GLY A 121 6.81 -7.27 -6.75
C GLY A 121 6.03 -7.20 -5.44
N SER A 122 4.74 -7.53 -5.46
CA SER A 122 3.90 -7.53 -4.26
C SER A 122 3.23 -8.89 -4.05
N SER A 123 3.27 -9.37 -2.81
CA SER A 123 2.62 -10.62 -2.40
C SER A 123 1.09 -10.55 -2.37
N LYS A 124 0.52 -9.34 -2.56
CA LYS A 124 -0.92 -9.14 -2.61
C LYS A 124 -1.57 -9.64 -3.89
N PHE A 125 -0.77 -9.83 -4.96
CA PHE A 125 -1.22 -10.34 -6.25
C PHE A 125 -1.00 -11.86 -6.38
N ALA A 126 -1.69 -12.47 -7.33
CA ALA A 126 -1.47 -13.86 -7.67
C ALA A 126 -0.01 -14.12 -8.10
N PRO A 127 0.54 -15.32 -7.87
CA PRO A 127 1.95 -15.61 -8.17
C PRO A 127 2.39 -15.27 -9.61
N SER A 128 1.47 -15.37 -10.57
CA SER A 128 1.70 -15.01 -11.98
C SER A 128 1.68 -13.51 -12.29
N HIS A 129 1.16 -12.66 -11.36
CA HIS A 129 0.92 -11.24 -11.58
C HIS A 129 1.56 -10.35 -10.51
N GLN A 130 2.50 -10.88 -9.73
CA GLN A 130 3.13 -10.15 -8.62
C GLN A 130 3.98 -8.96 -9.07
N TRP A 131 4.54 -9.02 -10.29
CA TRP A 131 5.49 -8.02 -10.76
C TRP A 131 4.84 -6.98 -11.67
N GLY A 132 5.07 -5.70 -11.33
CA GLY A 132 4.78 -4.54 -12.14
C GLY A 132 6.05 -3.85 -12.61
N TYR A 133 6.02 -3.23 -13.81
CA TYR A 133 7.15 -2.54 -14.41
C TYR A 133 6.77 -1.12 -14.79
N PHE A 134 7.52 -0.16 -14.29
CA PHE A 134 7.17 1.26 -14.34
C PHE A 134 8.32 2.08 -14.93
N PRO A 135 8.45 2.14 -16.27
CA PRO A 135 9.38 3.04 -16.93
C PRO A 135 8.87 4.48 -16.89
N ALA A 136 9.82 5.42 -16.76
CA ALA A 136 9.55 6.84 -16.89
C ALA A 136 10.74 7.56 -17.53
N ALA A 137 10.46 8.60 -18.30
CA ALA A 137 11.46 9.47 -18.88
C ALA A 137 11.05 10.94 -18.76
N ALA A 138 12.05 11.81 -18.63
CA ALA A 138 11.85 13.25 -18.60
C ALA A 138 12.97 13.94 -19.40
N ALA A 139 12.58 14.99 -20.11
CA ALA A 139 13.53 15.90 -20.77
C ALA A 139 13.25 17.33 -20.29
N ALA A 140 14.31 18.10 -20.10
CA ALA A 140 14.18 19.51 -19.78
C ALA A 140 15.21 20.34 -20.55
N TRP A 141 14.79 21.53 -20.93
CA TRP A 141 15.60 22.51 -21.63
C TRP A 141 15.56 23.84 -20.88
N ARG A 142 16.74 24.32 -20.51
CA ARG A 142 16.92 25.67 -19.94
C ARG A 142 17.08 26.67 -21.07
N ILE A 143 15.98 27.26 -21.49
CA ILE A 143 15.92 28.20 -22.61
C ILE A 143 16.64 29.49 -22.24
N SER A 144 16.51 29.94 -20.99
CA SER A 144 17.19 31.15 -20.50
C SER A 144 18.72 31.13 -20.63
N ASP A 145 19.31 29.94 -20.68
CA ASP A 145 20.76 29.78 -20.76
C ASP A 145 21.27 29.78 -22.23
N GLU A 146 20.35 29.88 -23.20
CA GLU A 146 20.72 29.93 -24.61
C GLU A 146 21.22 31.33 -25.04
N ALA A 147 22.12 31.37 -26.04
CA ALA A 147 22.71 32.62 -26.49
C ALA A 147 21.66 33.60 -27.05
N PHE A 148 20.61 33.10 -27.67
CA PHE A 148 19.54 33.96 -28.20
C PHE A 148 18.68 34.62 -27.11
N MET A 149 18.78 34.20 -25.84
CA MET A 149 18.07 34.74 -24.69
C MET A 149 18.93 35.74 -23.90
N GLU A 150 20.14 36.04 -24.33
CA GLU A 150 21.07 36.88 -23.60
C GLU A 150 20.52 38.30 -23.31
N ASN A 151 19.77 38.86 -24.27
CA ASN A 151 19.14 40.19 -24.14
C ASN A 151 17.92 40.22 -23.20
N THR A 152 17.48 39.09 -22.69
CA THR A 152 16.32 38.99 -21.78
C THR A 152 16.73 38.88 -20.32
N ARG A 153 18.00 38.76 -20.01
CA ARG A 153 18.53 38.50 -18.66
C ARG A 153 18.20 39.61 -17.64
N ASP A 154 17.92 40.82 -18.10
CA ASP A 154 17.57 41.94 -17.21
C ASP A 154 16.20 41.78 -16.53
N TRP A 155 15.31 40.94 -17.12
CA TRP A 155 13.95 40.74 -16.63
C TRP A 155 13.53 39.26 -16.53
N LEU A 156 14.28 38.33 -17.13
CA LEU A 156 13.97 36.91 -17.13
C LEU A 156 15.18 36.11 -16.64
N ASP A 157 15.18 35.73 -15.38
CA ASP A 157 16.25 34.98 -14.74
C ASP A 157 16.27 33.48 -15.15
N ASN A 158 15.10 32.83 -15.27
CA ASN A 158 15.03 31.42 -15.56
C ASN A 158 13.77 31.06 -16.36
N LEU A 159 14.01 30.54 -17.56
CA LEU A 159 12.97 29.92 -18.39
C LEU A 159 13.36 28.49 -18.71
N LYS A 160 12.58 27.53 -18.19
CA LYS A 160 12.83 26.10 -18.36
C LYS A 160 11.57 25.39 -18.85
N LEU A 161 11.69 24.71 -19.98
CA LEU A 161 10.66 23.78 -20.47
C LEU A 161 10.97 22.37 -19.93
N ARG A 162 9.96 21.66 -19.47
CA ARG A 162 10.08 20.27 -19.06
C ARG A 162 8.92 19.45 -19.58
N VAL A 163 9.24 18.28 -20.14
CA VAL A 163 8.28 17.26 -20.55
C VAL A 163 8.66 15.95 -19.88
N SER A 164 7.66 15.23 -19.38
CA SER A 164 7.86 13.92 -18.78
C SER A 164 6.70 12.99 -19.10
N TYR A 165 7.03 11.72 -19.23
CA TYR A 165 6.09 10.63 -19.40
C TYR A 165 6.52 9.46 -18.54
N GLY A 166 5.57 8.74 -17.95
CA GLY A 166 5.84 7.57 -17.14
C GLY A 166 4.59 6.77 -16.85
N THR A 167 4.81 5.55 -16.43
CA THR A 167 3.77 4.66 -15.94
C THR A 167 3.87 4.51 -14.43
N SER A 168 2.74 4.28 -13.78
CA SER A 168 2.66 4.00 -12.35
C SER A 168 1.64 2.90 -12.09
N GLY A 169 1.82 2.16 -11.01
CA GLY A 169 0.88 1.16 -10.52
C GLY A 169 0.55 1.38 -9.06
N SER A 170 -0.39 0.62 -8.55
CA SER A 170 -0.78 0.64 -7.15
C SER A 170 -1.06 -0.78 -6.68
N ASP A 171 -0.53 -1.14 -5.50
CA ASP A 171 -0.87 -2.37 -4.79
C ASP A 171 -1.78 -2.11 -3.58
N ASN A 172 -2.49 -0.98 -3.59
CA ASN A 172 -3.44 -0.65 -2.53
C ASN A 172 -4.73 -1.47 -2.63
N ILE A 173 -4.57 -2.77 -2.50
CA ILE A 173 -5.63 -3.78 -2.53
C ILE A 173 -5.48 -4.71 -1.32
N ASP A 174 -6.56 -5.42 -0.98
CA ASP A 174 -6.50 -6.47 0.03
C ASP A 174 -5.74 -7.70 -0.51
N ALA A 175 -4.92 -8.31 0.34
CA ALA A 175 -4.01 -9.39 -0.04
C ALA A 175 -4.69 -10.70 -0.49
N SER A 176 -5.99 -10.84 -0.25
CA SER A 176 -6.76 -12.08 -0.51
C SER A 176 -7.68 -11.98 -1.72
N LEU A 177 -7.76 -10.82 -2.40
CA LEU A 177 -8.72 -10.60 -3.50
C LEU A 177 -8.53 -11.51 -4.73
N TRP A 178 -7.36 -12.11 -4.87
CA TRP A 178 -7.10 -13.05 -5.98
C TRP A 178 -7.48 -14.50 -5.64
N ARG A 179 -7.77 -14.82 -4.35
CA ARG A 179 -8.14 -16.16 -3.89
C ARG A 179 -9.64 -16.30 -3.74
N GLU A 180 -10.16 -17.47 -4.00
CA GLU A 180 -11.50 -17.83 -3.56
C GLU A 180 -11.54 -17.92 -2.04
N THR A 181 -12.58 -17.35 -1.44
CA THR A 181 -12.83 -17.46 -0.01
C THR A 181 -13.82 -18.60 0.23
N TRP A 182 -13.67 -19.25 1.37
CA TRP A 182 -14.57 -20.29 1.84
C TRP A 182 -15.17 -19.85 3.16
N LYS A 183 -16.45 -20.12 3.35
CA LYS A 183 -17.14 -19.90 4.62
C LYS A 183 -17.71 -21.21 5.14
N THR A 184 -17.89 -21.28 6.46
CA THR A 184 -18.58 -22.40 7.10
C THR A 184 -20.08 -22.18 7.07
N GLU A 185 -20.85 -23.18 6.73
CA GLU A 185 -22.30 -23.19 6.80
C GLU A 185 -22.78 -24.41 7.58
N GLN A 186 -23.82 -24.25 8.41
CA GLN A 186 -24.46 -25.36 9.08
C GLN A 186 -25.59 -25.90 8.20
N ILE A 187 -25.44 -27.13 7.75
CA ILE A 187 -26.48 -27.89 7.03
C ILE A 187 -27.03 -29.00 7.93
N THR A 188 -28.28 -29.38 7.70
CA THR A 188 -28.88 -30.52 8.40
C THR A 188 -28.80 -31.76 7.50
N VAL A 189 -28.10 -32.79 7.97
CA VAL A 189 -27.99 -34.08 7.30
C VAL A 189 -28.54 -35.12 8.26
N ASP A 190 -29.53 -35.87 7.82
CA ASP A 190 -30.22 -36.91 8.63
C ASP A 190 -30.71 -36.46 10.00
N GLY A 191 -31.11 -35.14 10.08
CA GLY A 191 -31.61 -34.55 11.33
C GLY A 191 -30.52 -34.00 12.24
N GLU A 192 -29.24 -34.17 11.92
CA GLU A 192 -28.11 -33.63 12.66
C GLU A 192 -27.54 -32.37 11.96
N LYS A 193 -27.14 -31.36 12.76
CA LYS A 193 -26.47 -30.16 12.25
C LYS A 193 -24.99 -30.47 11.99
N VAL A 194 -24.59 -30.40 10.74
CA VAL A 194 -23.20 -30.58 10.30
C VAL A 194 -22.66 -29.28 9.76
N THR A 195 -21.47 -28.89 10.22
CA THR A 195 -20.75 -27.75 9.65
C THR A 195 -20.02 -28.18 8.39
N THR A 196 -20.30 -27.53 7.29
CA THR A 196 -19.58 -27.76 6.00
C THR A 196 -18.94 -26.49 5.50
N TYR A 197 -18.02 -26.64 4.54
CA TYR A 197 -17.39 -25.51 3.86
C TYR A 197 -18.11 -25.26 2.54
N VAL A 198 -18.52 -24.03 2.31
CA VAL A 198 -19.13 -23.58 1.06
C VAL A 198 -18.31 -22.41 0.48
N PRO A 199 -18.37 -22.18 -0.84
CA PRO A 199 -17.74 -21.01 -1.42
C PRO A 199 -18.20 -19.73 -0.72
N GLY A 200 -17.26 -18.87 -0.40
CA GLY A 200 -17.54 -17.56 0.19
C GLY A 200 -18.22 -16.60 -0.80
N ASP A 201 -18.63 -15.45 -0.32
CA ASP A 201 -19.35 -14.46 -1.12
C ASP A 201 -18.42 -13.73 -2.12
N MET A 202 -17.11 -13.80 -1.91
CA MET A 202 -16.10 -13.21 -2.80
C MET A 202 -15.52 -14.27 -3.74
N LYS A 203 -15.71 -14.06 -5.04
CA LYS A 203 -14.97 -14.80 -6.07
C LYS A 203 -13.60 -14.15 -6.21
N GLY A 204 -12.54 -14.95 -6.07
CA GLY A 204 -11.18 -14.49 -6.31
C GLY A 204 -10.98 -14.08 -7.77
N ASN A 205 -10.16 -13.05 -7.99
CA ASN A 205 -9.74 -12.64 -9.33
C ASN A 205 -8.24 -12.92 -9.51
N PRO A 206 -7.87 -14.08 -10.10
CA PRO A 206 -6.46 -14.44 -10.30
C PRO A 206 -5.73 -13.54 -11.31
N ASP A 207 -6.46 -12.79 -12.15
CA ASP A 207 -5.92 -11.89 -13.16
C ASP A 207 -5.66 -10.47 -12.62
N LEU A 208 -5.88 -10.26 -11.32
CA LEU A 208 -5.62 -8.99 -10.66
C LEU A 208 -4.12 -8.66 -10.72
N LYS A 209 -3.79 -7.47 -11.23
CA LYS A 209 -2.43 -7.00 -11.47
C LYS A 209 -2.28 -5.51 -11.13
N TRP A 210 -1.03 -5.07 -11.11
CA TRP A 210 -0.64 -3.67 -10.90
C TRP A 210 -1.38 -2.67 -11.80
#